data_b1e79851afbe3265a26b6b28a3af2117
#
_entry.id   b1e79851afbe3265a26b6b28a3af2117
#
_cell.length_a   1.000
_cell.length_b   1.000
_cell.length_c   1.000
_cell.angle_alpha   90.00
_cell.angle_beta   90.00
_cell.angle_gamma   90.00
#
_symmetry.space_group_name_H-M   'P 1'
#
loop_
_entity.id
_entity.type
_entity.pdbx_description
1 polymer ?
#
loop_
_entity_poly.entity_id
_entity_poly.type
_entity_poly.pdbx_seq_one_letter_code
_entity_poly.pdbx_strand_id
1 'polypeptide(L)'
;MLDVEGAVSRDGSRWVRETGSDWAYDAERYEHITALRRREQATMASFGVDGRCLMRALQEELDDPDPQDCGRCSVCTQPRYDRPLDPGLVREAIDHVRSQPLKLETKKMAPDSEGRMRKIPAEPVVEEGRALARLGDGGWAPVVQAGLRECRLSDELLDAVDRLVRAWNPPVRWITVVPSVTYRGVVEDLAQRLAGSLGIPFMALLQRTGDRPPQREMANAALQAANVRGAFRVTGDPPPESGLLLDDTRLSGWTLAMTGGQLRQRGAGAVFPLVLATAF
;
A
#
# COMPACT_ATOMS: atom_id res chain seq x y z
N MET A 1 -17.87 22.62 -2.11
CA MET A 1 -19.19 22.51 -2.76
C MET A 1 -20.28 22.94 -1.81
N LEU A 2 -20.52 22.27 -0.69
CA LEU A 2 -21.51 22.66 0.32
C LEU A 2 -21.27 24.04 0.96
N ASP A 3 -20.02 24.50 1.00
CA ASP A 3 -19.64 25.84 1.44
C ASP A 3 -19.99 26.92 0.41
N VAL A 4 -19.83 26.62 -0.87
CA VAL A 4 -20.24 27.51 -1.97
C VAL A 4 -21.77 27.63 -2.03
N GLU A 5 -22.47 26.56 -1.67
CA GLU A 5 -23.93 26.52 -1.60
C GLU A 5 -24.49 27.09 -0.28
N GLY A 6 -23.65 27.56 0.63
CA GLY A 6 -24.03 28.15 1.90
C GLY A 6 -24.62 27.16 2.93
N ALA A 7 -24.46 25.88 2.73
CA ALA A 7 -24.92 24.84 3.66
C ALA A 7 -24.02 24.70 4.88
N VAL A 8 -22.73 24.91 4.69
CA VAL A 8 -21.72 24.82 5.74
C VAL A 8 -20.71 25.95 5.61
N SER A 9 -20.12 26.35 6.73
CA SER A 9 -18.98 27.25 6.78
C SER A 9 -17.78 26.61 7.48
N ARG A 10 -16.63 27.19 7.30
CA ARG A 10 -15.41 26.71 7.93
C ARG A 10 -15.10 27.52 9.17
N ASP A 11 -15.11 26.87 10.33
CA ASP A 11 -14.63 27.43 11.60
C ASP A 11 -13.30 26.76 11.99
N GLY A 12 -12.18 27.43 11.73
CA GLY A 12 -10.86 26.91 11.90
C GLY A 12 -10.61 25.62 11.07
N SER A 13 -10.53 24.47 11.73
CA SER A 13 -10.35 23.16 11.09
C SER A 13 -11.65 22.35 10.95
N ARG A 14 -12.80 22.89 11.41
CA ARG A 14 -14.09 22.20 11.43
C ARG A 14 -15.02 22.78 10.37
N TRP A 15 -15.86 21.91 9.81
CA TRP A 15 -17.00 22.31 9.02
C TRP A 15 -18.22 22.39 9.94
N VAL A 16 -18.91 23.51 9.91
CA VAL A 16 -20.09 23.78 10.75
C VAL A 16 -21.27 24.03 9.83
N ARG A 17 -22.41 23.44 10.13
CA ARG A 17 -23.66 23.72 9.41
C ARG A 17 -24.07 25.16 9.68
N GLU A 18 -24.40 25.91 8.61
CA GLU A 18 -24.94 27.23 8.75
C GLU A 18 -26.37 27.17 9.29
N THR A 19 -26.58 27.86 10.43
CA THR A 19 -27.89 27.94 11.08
C THR A 19 -28.78 28.91 10.31
N GLY A 20 -29.93 28.44 9.82
CA GLY A 20 -30.85 29.25 9.03
C GLY A 20 -30.59 29.26 7.54
N SER A 21 -29.68 28.39 7.06
CA SER A 21 -29.52 28.15 5.63
C SER A 21 -30.76 27.45 5.05
N ASP A 22 -31.28 27.98 3.95
CA ASP A 22 -32.38 27.36 3.17
C ASP A 22 -31.87 26.22 2.28
N TRP A 23 -30.64 25.78 2.47
CA TRP A 23 -30.06 24.72 1.67
C TRP A 23 -30.84 23.40 1.82
N ALA A 24 -31.28 22.88 0.70
CA ALA A 24 -31.92 21.58 0.59
C ALA A 24 -31.12 20.68 -0.36
N TYR A 25 -31.12 19.39 -0.08
CA TYR A 25 -30.48 18.44 -0.95
C TYR A 25 -31.20 18.35 -2.30
N ASP A 26 -30.52 18.75 -3.38
CA ASP A 26 -31.03 18.70 -4.75
C ASP A 26 -30.88 17.28 -5.29
N ALA A 27 -31.82 16.40 -4.98
CA ALA A 27 -31.81 15.01 -5.37
C ALA A 27 -31.73 14.83 -6.89
N GLU A 28 -32.49 15.60 -7.66
CA GLU A 28 -32.57 15.51 -9.11
C GLU A 28 -31.21 15.82 -9.76
N ARG A 29 -30.58 16.90 -9.32
CA ARG A 29 -29.23 17.27 -9.79
C ARG A 29 -28.20 16.18 -9.49
N TYR A 30 -28.17 15.61 -8.28
CA TYR A 30 -27.22 14.59 -7.90
C TYR A 30 -27.48 13.25 -8.60
N GLU A 31 -28.75 12.90 -8.83
CA GLU A 31 -29.14 11.73 -9.64
C GLU A 31 -28.66 11.89 -11.08
N HIS A 32 -28.88 13.07 -11.67
CA HIS A 32 -28.43 13.39 -13.03
C HIS A 32 -26.90 13.28 -13.14
N ILE A 33 -26.16 13.91 -12.21
CA ILE A 33 -24.68 13.82 -12.19
C ILE A 33 -24.22 12.36 -12.02
N THR A 34 -24.87 11.62 -11.14
CA THR A 34 -24.55 10.20 -10.92
C THR A 34 -24.79 9.36 -12.18
N ALA A 35 -25.89 9.59 -12.88
CA ALA A 35 -26.19 8.91 -14.12
C ALA A 35 -25.19 9.26 -15.22
N LEU A 36 -24.75 10.52 -15.30
CA LEU A 36 -23.70 10.97 -16.22
C LEU A 36 -22.37 10.23 -15.93
N ARG A 37 -21.93 10.24 -14.67
CA ARG A 37 -20.69 9.55 -14.27
C ARG A 37 -20.73 8.05 -14.51
N ARG A 38 -21.87 7.41 -14.34
CA ARG A 38 -22.04 5.98 -14.69
C ARG A 38 -21.94 5.73 -16.19
N ARG A 39 -22.43 6.62 -17.04
CA ARG A 39 -22.25 6.52 -18.48
C ARG A 39 -20.79 6.69 -18.86
N GLU A 40 -20.11 7.71 -18.37
CA GLU A 40 -18.67 7.91 -18.59
C GLU A 40 -17.87 6.68 -18.18
N GLN A 41 -18.18 6.11 -17.02
CA GLN A 41 -17.53 4.88 -16.54
C GLN A 41 -17.80 3.69 -17.48
N ALA A 42 -19.01 3.54 -17.98
CA ALA A 42 -19.36 2.47 -18.94
C ALA A 42 -18.60 2.65 -20.26
N THR A 43 -18.50 3.88 -20.77
CA THR A 43 -17.68 4.18 -21.95
C THR A 43 -16.22 3.85 -21.75
N MET A 44 -15.65 4.25 -20.60
CA MET A 44 -14.25 3.87 -20.27
C MET A 44 -14.06 2.36 -20.19
N ALA A 45 -15.03 1.63 -19.61
CA ALA A 45 -14.97 0.17 -19.49
C ALA A 45 -15.09 -0.55 -20.84
N SER A 46 -15.81 0.05 -21.82
CA SER A 46 -15.94 -0.52 -23.17
C SER A 46 -14.74 -0.22 -24.06
N PHE A 47 -13.91 0.76 -23.72
CA PHE A 47 -12.77 1.18 -24.53
C PHE A 47 -11.79 0.03 -24.76
N GLY A 48 -11.59 -0.30 -26.02
CA GLY A 48 -10.68 -1.38 -26.45
C GLY A 48 -11.22 -2.80 -26.34
N VAL A 49 -12.44 -3.01 -25.81
CA VAL A 49 -13.08 -4.33 -25.71
C VAL A 49 -14.35 -4.46 -26.56
N ASP A 50 -14.94 -3.37 -27.00
CA ASP A 50 -16.16 -3.34 -27.82
C ASP A 50 -15.93 -3.48 -29.35
N GLY A 51 -14.66 -3.63 -29.74
CA GLY A 51 -14.28 -3.80 -31.14
C GLY A 51 -14.29 -2.52 -31.99
N ARG A 52 -14.55 -1.35 -31.42
CA ARG A 52 -14.43 -0.06 -32.10
C ARG A 52 -12.98 0.37 -32.24
N CYS A 53 -12.65 1.05 -33.34
CA CYS A 53 -11.35 1.69 -33.48
C CYS A 53 -11.04 2.58 -32.27
N LEU A 54 -9.88 2.39 -31.64
CA LEU A 54 -9.51 3.12 -30.42
C LEU A 54 -9.45 4.64 -30.65
N MET A 55 -8.98 5.06 -31.82
CA MET A 55 -8.86 6.49 -32.14
C MET A 55 -10.22 7.11 -32.42
N ARG A 56 -11.10 6.40 -33.13
CA ARG A 56 -12.48 6.82 -33.39
C ARG A 56 -13.25 6.96 -32.08
N ALA A 57 -13.14 6.00 -31.17
CA ALA A 57 -13.77 6.08 -29.86
C ALA A 57 -13.33 7.32 -29.06
N LEU A 58 -12.05 7.69 -29.13
CA LEU A 58 -11.56 8.93 -28.51
C LEU A 58 -12.07 10.20 -29.21
N GLN A 59 -12.15 10.19 -30.52
CA GLN A 59 -12.68 11.31 -31.30
C GLN A 59 -14.16 11.56 -30.97
N GLU A 60 -14.96 10.48 -30.88
CA GLU A 60 -16.38 10.55 -30.49
C GLU A 60 -16.57 11.17 -29.09
N GLU A 61 -15.73 10.78 -28.11
CA GLU A 61 -15.78 11.35 -26.75
C GLU A 61 -15.24 12.79 -26.66
N LEU A 62 -14.54 13.27 -27.67
CA LEU A 62 -14.06 14.65 -27.80
C LEU A 62 -14.93 15.50 -28.72
N ASP A 63 -16.15 15.05 -29.05
CA ASP A 63 -17.11 15.73 -29.91
C ASP A 63 -16.54 16.06 -31.31
N ASP A 64 -15.66 15.21 -31.84
CA ASP A 64 -15.14 15.35 -33.21
C ASP A 64 -16.34 15.22 -34.19
N PRO A 65 -16.57 16.19 -35.08
CA PRO A 65 -17.68 16.14 -36.02
C PRO A 65 -17.55 15.07 -37.08
N ASP A 66 -16.36 14.50 -37.31
CA ASP A 66 -16.09 13.48 -38.33
C ASP A 66 -15.17 12.38 -37.82
N PRO A 67 -15.60 11.58 -36.85
CA PRO A 67 -14.76 10.55 -36.26
C PRO A 67 -14.54 9.39 -37.23
N GLN A 68 -13.27 9.00 -37.50
CA GLN A 68 -12.90 7.99 -38.45
C GLN A 68 -12.00 6.91 -37.88
N ASP A 69 -12.07 5.71 -38.51
CA ASP A 69 -11.19 4.62 -38.16
C ASP A 69 -9.74 4.93 -38.56
N CYS A 70 -8.80 4.77 -37.63
CA CYS A 70 -7.41 5.19 -37.85
C CYS A 70 -6.58 4.22 -38.71
N GLY A 71 -7.07 3.01 -38.98
CA GLY A 71 -6.38 1.98 -39.73
C GLY A 71 -5.09 1.41 -39.15
N ARG A 72 -4.69 1.85 -37.93
CA ARG A 72 -3.37 1.49 -37.36
C ARG A 72 -3.41 1.02 -35.88
N CYS A 73 -4.51 1.17 -35.17
CA CYS A 73 -4.63 0.64 -33.81
C CYS A 73 -4.79 -0.89 -33.85
N SER A 74 -4.67 -1.53 -32.68
CA SER A 74 -4.79 -2.97 -32.54
C SER A 74 -6.13 -3.52 -33.04
N VAL A 75 -7.22 -2.75 -32.92
CA VAL A 75 -8.54 -3.13 -33.42
C VAL A 75 -8.57 -3.09 -34.96
N CYS A 76 -8.01 -2.03 -35.58
CA CYS A 76 -8.01 -1.90 -37.04
C CYS A 76 -7.07 -2.88 -37.76
N THR A 77 -5.94 -3.25 -37.14
CA THR A 77 -4.86 -4.00 -37.82
C THR A 77 -4.74 -5.44 -37.39
N GLN A 78 -5.54 -5.88 -36.41
CA GLN A 78 -5.40 -7.12 -35.65
C GLN A 78 -4.09 -7.20 -34.82
N PRO A 79 -4.10 -7.90 -33.67
CA PRO A 79 -2.97 -7.83 -32.74
C PRO A 79 -1.67 -8.37 -33.36
N ARG A 80 -0.65 -7.53 -33.39
CA ARG A 80 0.73 -7.93 -33.77
C ARG A 80 1.43 -8.71 -32.64
N TYR A 81 0.72 -8.99 -31.53
CA TYR A 81 1.28 -9.47 -30.26
C TYR A 81 0.87 -10.90 -29.92
N ASP A 82 0.36 -11.66 -30.89
CA ASP A 82 -0.03 -13.07 -30.74
C ASP A 82 1.14 -14.06 -30.82
N ARG A 83 2.36 -13.54 -31.05
CA ARG A 83 3.56 -14.39 -31.05
C ARG A 83 3.86 -14.84 -29.63
N PRO A 84 4.08 -16.15 -29.41
CA PRO A 84 4.55 -16.63 -28.12
C PRO A 84 5.86 -15.92 -27.75
N LEU A 85 5.90 -15.38 -26.54
CA LEU A 85 7.10 -14.74 -26.03
C LEU A 85 8.20 -15.80 -25.85
N ASP A 86 9.45 -15.43 -26.13
CA ASP A 86 10.59 -16.28 -25.83
C ASP A 86 10.65 -16.56 -24.30
N PRO A 87 10.60 -17.83 -23.87
CA PRO A 87 10.64 -18.16 -22.44
C PRO A 87 11.93 -17.69 -21.74
N GLY A 88 13.03 -17.54 -22.47
CA GLY A 88 14.29 -16.99 -21.96
C GLY A 88 14.13 -15.52 -21.63
N LEU A 89 13.61 -14.73 -22.58
CA LEU A 89 13.34 -13.29 -22.37
C LEU A 89 12.34 -13.03 -21.23
N VAL A 90 11.31 -13.89 -21.10
CA VAL A 90 10.35 -13.79 -19.99
C VAL A 90 11.05 -14.02 -18.64
N ARG A 91 11.94 -15.04 -18.55
CA ARG A 91 12.72 -15.28 -17.33
C ARG A 91 13.64 -14.10 -17.00
N GLU A 92 14.37 -13.58 -17.98
CA GLU A 92 15.25 -12.42 -17.80
C GLU A 92 14.47 -11.19 -17.30
N ALA A 93 13.30 -10.94 -17.86
CA ALA A 93 12.43 -9.84 -17.44
C ALA A 93 11.94 -10.03 -15.99
N ILE A 94 11.53 -11.24 -15.61
CA ILE A 94 11.13 -11.56 -14.23
C ILE A 94 12.32 -11.37 -13.27
N ASP A 95 13.51 -11.88 -13.61
CA ASP A 95 14.70 -11.77 -12.80
C ASP A 95 15.14 -10.31 -12.65
N HIS A 96 15.00 -9.51 -13.72
CA HIS A 96 15.23 -8.07 -13.67
C HIS A 96 14.29 -7.40 -12.67
N VAL A 97 12.98 -7.63 -12.76
CA VAL A 97 11.99 -7.07 -11.82
C VAL A 97 12.27 -7.53 -10.39
N ARG A 98 12.62 -8.82 -10.19
CA ARG A 98 12.95 -9.40 -8.89
C ARG A 98 14.21 -8.81 -8.26
N SER A 99 15.14 -8.32 -9.07
CA SER A 99 16.41 -7.73 -8.59
C SER A 99 16.31 -6.26 -8.21
N GLN A 100 15.21 -5.57 -8.56
CA GLN A 100 15.06 -4.14 -8.29
C GLN A 100 14.85 -3.87 -6.79
N PRO A 101 15.68 -3.04 -6.16
CA PRO A 101 15.50 -2.69 -4.75
C PRO A 101 14.29 -1.76 -4.58
N LEU A 102 13.31 -2.20 -3.82
CA LEU A 102 12.15 -1.39 -3.47
C LEU A 102 12.38 -0.69 -2.12
N LYS A 103 12.58 0.61 -2.16
CA LYS A 103 12.78 1.44 -0.97
C LYS A 103 11.44 1.84 -0.35
N LEU A 104 11.38 1.79 0.97
CA LEU A 104 10.23 2.26 1.74
C LEU A 104 10.59 3.58 2.40
N GLU A 105 10.01 4.66 1.89
CA GLU A 105 10.15 5.96 2.54
C GLU A 105 9.42 6.00 3.88
N THR A 106 10.03 6.68 4.84
CA THR A 106 9.47 6.89 6.16
C THR A 106 8.40 7.98 6.16
N LYS A 107 7.42 7.87 7.05
CA LYS A 107 6.41 8.92 7.26
C LYS A 107 7.05 10.11 7.96
N LYS A 108 6.92 11.30 7.35
CA LYS A 108 7.40 12.58 7.90
C LYS A 108 6.32 13.35 8.68
N MET A 109 5.06 13.00 8.46
CA MET A 109 3.90 13.65 9.07
C MET A 109 2.98 12.60 9.70
N ALA A 110 2.40 12.92 10.86
CA ALA A 110 1.39 12.10 11.51
C ALA A 110 0.21 12.96 11.99
N PRO A 111 -1.03 12.43 12.03
CA PRO A 111 -2.15 13.11 12.64
C PRO A 111 -1.98 13.14 14.16
N ASP A 112 -2.19 14.30 14.79
CA ASP A 112 -2.27 14.45 16.23
C ASP A 112 -3.61 13.89 16.79
N SER A 113 -3.86 14.10 18.08
CA SER A 113 -5.10 13.67 18.73
C SER A 113 -6.36 14.31 18.15
N GLU A 114 -6.22 15.46 17.49
CA GLU A 114 -7.31 16.20 16.86
C GLU A 114 -7.40 15.94 15.35
N GLY A 115 -6.57 15.02 14.84
CA GLY A 115 -6.53 14.67 13.40
C GLY A 115 -5.77 15.63 12.51
N ARG A 116 -5.09 16.65 13.09
CA ARG A 116 -4.28 17.60 12.32
C ARG A 116 -2.94 16.98 11.98
N MET A 117 -2.52 17.08 10.72
CA MET A 117 -1.21 16.59 10.27
C MET A 117 -0.10 17.42 10.87
N ARG A 118 0.74 16.80 11.70
CA ARG A 118 1.93 17.41 12.29
C ARG A 118 3.19 16.67 11.87
N LYS A 119 4.30 17.39 11.81
CA LYS A 119 5.61 16.78 11.56
C LYS A 119 5.92 15.80 12.69
N ILE A 120 6.25 14.57 12.32
CA ILE A 120 6.77 13.59 13.28
C ILE A 120 8.14 14.14 13.76
N PRO A 121 8.41 14.18 15.07
CA PRO A 121 9.73 14.53 15.57
C PRO A 121 10.80 13.70 14.87
N ALA A 122 11.98 14.29 14.65
CA ALA A 122 13.08 13.59 13.98
C ALA A 122 13.47 12.29 14.71
N GLU A 123 13.18 12.21 16.00
CA GLU A 123 13.29 10.99 16.80
C GLU A 123 12.04 10.86 17.70
N PRO A 124 11.52 9.65 17.88
CA PRO A 124 11.91 8.38 17.29
C PRO A 124 11.18 8.07 15.95
N VAL A 125 11.88 8.01 14.85
CA VAL A 125 11.34 7.63 13.53
C VAL A 125 12.02 6.33 13.09
N VAL A 126 11.30 5.54 12.28
CA VAL A 126 11.89 4.36 11.64
C VAL A 126 12.80 4.78 10.48
N GLU A 127 13.80 3.98 10.18
CA GLU A 127 14.75 4.20 9.09
C GLU A 127 14.12 3.91 7.71
N GLU A 128 14.82 4.25 6.61
CA GLU A 128 14.41 3.84 5.28
C GLU A 128 14.38 2.30 5.21
N GLY A 129 13.21 1.75 4.86
CA GLY A 129 13.01 0.32 4.79
C GLY A 129 13.19 -0.27 3.39
N ARG A 130 12.86 -1.58 3.28
CA ARG A 130 12.83 -2.31 2.01
C ARG A 130 11.54 -3.12 1.88
N ALA A 131 11.09 -3.29 0.63
CA ALA A 131 10.05 -4.25 0.26
C ALA A 131 10.62 -5.26 -0.72
N LEU A 132 10.17 -6.52 -0.61
CA LEU A 132 10.53 -7.56 -1.57
C LEU A 132 9.78 -7.41 -2.89
N ALA A 133 8.50 -7.01 -2.82
CA ALA A 133 7.62 -6.90 -3.98
C ALA A 133 6.79 -5.62 -3.97
N ARG A 134 6.36 -5.19 -5.16
CA ARG A 134 5.27 -4.24 -5.34
C ARG A 134 4.02 -5.02 -5.74
N LEU A 135 2.90 -4.77 -5.06
CA LEU A 135 1.62 -5.40 -5.43
C LEU A 135 1.26 -5.09 -6.88
N GLY A 136 0.95 -6.14 -7.64
CA GLY A 136 0.58 -6.03 -9.05
C GLY A 136 1.74 -6.13 -10.04
N ASP A 137 3.01 -6.20 -9.60
CA ASP A 137 4.11 -6.49 -10.50
C ASP A 137 4.25 -7.99 -10.82
N GLY A 138 5.00 -8.31 -11.88
CA GLY A 138 5.26 -9.69 -12.33
C GLY A 138 6.45 -10.37 -11.63
N GLY A 139 7.11 -9.70 -10.66
CA GLY A 139 8.29 -10.22 -9.98
C GLY A 139 7.97 -11.18 -8.83
N TRP A 140 8.15 -10.69 -7.58
CA TRP A 140 7.86 -11.46 -6.37
C TRP A 140 6.40 -11.38 -5.93
N ALA A 141 5.60 -10.41 -6.40
CA ALA A 141 4.24 -10.20 -5.93
C ALA A 141 3.34 -11.44 -6.07
N PRO A 142 3.34 -12.20 -7.19
CA PRO A 142 2.54 -13.41 -7.30
C PRO A 142 2.91 -14.48 -6.26
N VAL A 143 4.22 -14.66 -5.98
CA VAL A 143 4.73 -15.63 -5.01
C VAL A 143 4.34 -15.24 -3.59
N VAL A 144 4.51 -13.96 -3.24
CA VAL A 144 4.10 -13.41 -1.94
C VAL A 144 2.59 -13.57 -1.74
N GLN A 145 1.78 -13.20 -2.72
CA GLN A 145 0.32 -13.31 -2.63
C GLN A 145 -0.16 -14.75 -2.50
N ALA A 146 0.47 -15.68 -3.22
CA ALA A 146 0.15 -17.11 -3.11
C ALA A 146 0.49 -17.60 -1.70
N GLY A 147 1.70 -17.36 -1.20
CA GLY A 147 2.13 -17.80 0.12
C GLY A 147 1.29 -17.21 1.26
N LEU A 148 0.89 -15.94 1.16
CA LEU A 148 0.00 -15.31 2.15
C LEU A 148 -1.41 -15.93 2.14
N ARG A 149 -1.96 -16.26 0.96
CA ARG A 149 -3.28 -16.95 0.84
C ARG A 149 -3.24 -18.36 1.39
N GLU A 150 -2.14 -19.08 1.15
CA GLU A 150 -1.94 -20.45 1.61
C GLU A 150 -1.49 -20.54 3.07
N CYS A 151 -1.31 -19.37 3.72
CA CYS A 151 -0.76 -19.25 5.08
C CYS A 151 0.59 -19.97 5.23
N ARG A 152 1.39 -20.01 4.18
CA ARG A 152 2.71 -20.66 4.16
C ARG A 152 3.65 -19.94 3.18
N LEU A 153 4.78 -19.47 3.68
CA LEU A 153 5.82 -18.85 2.85
C LEU A 153 6.89 -19.89 2.50
N SER A 154 7.20 -19.98 1.20
CA SER A 154 8.14 -20.98 0.66
C SER A 154 9.59 -20.67 1.04
N ASP A 155 10.48 -21.67 0.92
CA ASP A 155 11.91 -21.48 1.10
C ASP A 155 12.48 -20.55 0.03
N GLU A 156 11.97 -20.58 -1.21
CA GLU A 156 12.33 -19.63 -2.26
C GLU A 156 12.10 -18.17 -1.81
N LEU A 157 10.99 -17.92 -1.12
CA LEU A 157 10.67 -16.58 -0.60
C LEU A 157 11.60 -16.19 0.56
N LEU A 158 11.90 -17.13 1.46
CA LEU A 158 12.88 -16.92 2.52
C LEU A 158 14.25 -16.55 1.94
N ASP A 159 14.72 -17.31 0.94
CA ASP A 159 15.99 -17.05 0.28
C ASP A 159 16.04 -15.68 -0.41
N ALA A 160 14.89 -15.26 -0.99
CA ALA A 160 14.79 -13.94 -1.61
C ALA A 160 14.86 -12.82 -0.56
N VAL A 161 14.18 -12.98 0.58
CA VAL A 161 14.21 -12.02 1.69
C VAL A 161 15.59 -11.98 2.33
N ASP A 162 16.24 -13.13 2.53
CA ASP A 162 17.61 -13.21 3.07
C ASP A 162 18.61 -12.49 2.16
N ARG A 163 18.55 -12.75 0.84
CA ARG A 163 19.38 -12.02 -0.14
C ARG A 163 19.14 -10.52 -0.11
N LEU A 164 17.87 -10.10 -0.02
CA LEU A 164 17.49 -8.68 0.06
C LEU A 164 18.12 -8.04 1.32
N VAL A 165 18.00 -8.66 2.48
CA VAL A 165 18.55 -8.13 3.74
C VAL A 165 20.07 -8.08 3.70
N ARG A 166 20.75 -9.12 3.18
CA ARG A 166 22.21 -9.14 3.05
C ARG A 166 22.72 -8.08 2.07
N ALA A 167 22.04 -7.88 0.94
CA ALA A 167 22.39 -6.84 -0.03
C ALA A 167 22.14 -5.42 0.52
N TRP A 168 21.07 -5.24 1.28
CA TRP A 168 20.78 -3.97 1.96
C TRP A 168 21.73 -3.69 3.12
N ASN A 169 22.15 -4.77 3.83
CA ASN A 169 23.11 -4.75 4.93
C ASN A 169 22.77 -3.74 6.06
N PRO A 170 21.55 -3.74 6.60
CA PRO A 170 21.23 -2.86 7.72
C PRO A 170 21.97 -3.33 8.99
N PRO A 171 22.42 -2.43 9.89
CA PRO A 171 23.20 -2.78 11.07
C PRO A 171 22.31 -3.38 12.19
N VAL A 172 21.45 -4.33 11.85
CA VAL A 172 20.48 -4.92 12.78
C VAL A 172 21.08 -6.05 13.59
N ARG A 173 20.64 -6.20 14.84
CA ARG A 173 21.08 -7.22 15.77
C ARG A 173 19.93 -8.09 16.31
N TRP A 174 18.69 -7.78 15.99
CA TRP A 174 17.52 -8.55 16.34
C TRP A 174 16.41 -8.34 15.32
N ILE A 175 15.41 -9.24 15.30
CA ILE A 175 14.23 -9.17 14.45
C ILE A 175 12.98 -9.22 15.30
N THR A 176 11.97 -8.43 14.94
CA THR A 176 10.61 -8.54 15.44
C THR A 176 9.61 -8.43 14.29
N VAL A 177 8.36 -8.78 14.55
CA VAL A 177 7.27 -8.71 13.58
C VAL A 177 6.12 -7.85 14.07
N VAL A 178 5.40 -7.26 13.13
CA VAL A 178 4.07 -6.71 13.38
C VAL A 178 3.06 -7.87 13.38
N PRO A 179 2.32 -8.10 14.49
CA PRO A 179 1.33 -9.18 14.54
C PRO A 179 0.19 -8.94 13.53
N SER A 180 0.04 -9.84 12.56
CA SER A 180 -1.02 -9.77 11.56
C SER A 180 -2.30 -10.45 12.04
N VAL A 181 -3.46 -9.86 11.77
CA VAL A 181 -4.78 -10.48 11.99
C VAL A 181 -5.14 -11.44 10.87
N THR A 182 -4.82 -11.03 9.65
CA THR A 182 -5.19 -11.77 8.45
C THR A 182 -4.30 -12.99 8.23
N TYR A 183 -3.00 -12.85 8.49
CA TYR A 183 -1.97 -13.86 8.19
C TYR A 183 -1.27 -14.29 9.48
N ARG A 184 -2.07 -14.77 10.47
CA ARG A 184 -1.57 -15.14 11.79
C ARG A 184 -0.45 -16.17 11.73
N GLY A 185 0.68 -15.86 12.35
CA GLY A 185 1.85 -16.76 12.45
C GLY A 185 2.70 -16.87 11.19
N VAL A 186 2.19 -16.48 10.02
CA VAL A 186 2.89 -16.66 8.72
C VAL A 186 4.15 -15.81 8.64
N VAL A 187 4.03 -14.52 8.96
CA VAL A 187 5.18 -13.58 8.92
C VAL A 187 6.12 -13.84 10.10
N GLU A 188 5.56 -14.32 11.21
CA GLU A 188 6.35 -14.71 12.39
C GLU A 188 7.24 -15.93 12.08
N ASP A 189 6.71 -16.97 11.42
CA ASP A 189 7.49 -18.11 10.94
C ASP A 189 8.64 -17.66 10.03
N LEU A 190 8.35 -16.81 9.05
CA LEU A 190 9.38 -16.25 8.17
C LEU A 190 10.46 -15.50 8.96
N ALA A 191 10.05 -14.66 9.93
CA ALA A 191 10.98 -13.89 10.73
C ALA A 191 11.87 -14.77 11.60
N GLN A 192 11.35 -15.86 12.17
CA GLN A 192 12.14 -16.83 12.94
C GLN A 192 13.17 -17.56 12.05
N ARG A 193 12.77 -17.99 10.87
CA ARG A 193 13.65 -18.64 9.88
C ARG A 193 14.71 -17.66 9.37
N LEU A 194 14.33 -16.41 9.09
CA LEU A 194 15.28 -15.36 8.68
C LEU A 194 16.26 -15.02 9.81
N ALA A 195 15.81 -14.95 11.04
CA ALA A 195 16.67 -14.73 12.22
C ALA A 195 17.72 -15.83 12.34
N GLY A 196 17.32 -17.10 12.16
CA GLY A 196 18.22 -18.24 12.11
C GLY A 196 19.27 -18.12 11.00
N SER A 197 18.86 -17.74 9.79
CA SER A 197 19.77 -17.54 8.65
C SER A 197 20.76 -16.38 8.87
N LEU A 198 20.32 -15.31 9.49
CA LEU A 198 21.16 -14.13 9.76
C LEU A 198 22.00 -14.28 11.05
N GLY A 199 21.75 -15.30 11.86
CA GLY A 199 22.44 -15.51 13.13
C GLY A 199 22.14 -14.47 14.19
N ILE A 200 20.92 -13.89 14.18
CA ILE A 200 20.46 -12.89 15.15
C ILE A 200 19.15 -13.35 15.81
N PRO A 201 18.84 -12.92 17.06
CA PRO A 201 17.64 -13.38 17.77
C PRO A 201 16.36 -12.83 17.15
N PHE A 202 15.32 -13.68 17.12
CA PHE A 202 13.94 -13.25 16.96
C PHE A 202 13.33 -12.92 18.32
N MET A 203 12.62 -11.78 18.41
CA MET A 203 11.99 -11.30 19.64
C MET A 203 10.54 -10.88 19.35
N ALA A 204 9.56 -11.52 19.96
CA ALA A 204 8.15 -11.17 19.84
C ALA A 204 7.82 -9.94 20.71
N LEU A 205 8.28 -8.76 20.30
CA LEU A 205 8.19 -7.52 21.09
C LEU A 205 6.87 -6.76 20.91
N LEU A 206 6.06 -7.13 19.96
CA LEU A 206 4.82 -6.43 19.65
C LEU A 206 3.62 -7.34 19.91
N GLN A 207 2.62 -6.82 20.59
CA GLN A 207 1.34 -7.47 20.78
C GLN A 207 0.22 -6.55 20.32
N ARG A 208 -0.77 -7.12 19.63
CA ARG A 208 -1.97 -6.41 19.23
C ARG A 208 -2.90 -6.20 20.43
N THR A 209 -3.48 -5.02 20.54
CA THR A 209 -4.44 -4.63 21.58
C THR A 209 -5.82 -4.42 20.96
N GLY A 210 -6.80 -5.16 21.44
CA GLY A 210 -8.19 -5.04 20.99
C GLY A 210 -8.46 -5.63 19.61
N ASP A 211 -9.74 -5.73 19.28
CA ASP A 211 -10.24 -6.19 17.99
C ASP A 211 -10.54 -4.98 17.10
N ARG A 212 -9.77 -4.82 16.04
CA ARG A 212 -9.90 -3.72 15.09
C ARG A 212 -9.93 -4.27 13.67
N PRO A 213 -10.71 -3.66 12.77
CA PRO A 213 -10.79 -4.11 11.39
C PRO A 213 -9.43 -4.06 10.68
N PRO A 214 -9.24 -4.87 9.64
CA PRO A 214 -8.05 -4.84 8.82
C PRO A 214 -7.80 -3.45 8.21
N GLN A 215 -6.53 -3.06 8.11
CA GLN A 215 -6.11 -1.75 7.61
C GLN A 215 -6.60 -1.45 6.18
N ARG A 216 -6.75 -2.49 5.35
CA ARG A 216 -7.26 -2.38 3.98
C ARG A 216 -8.72 -1.92 3.88
N GLU A 217 -9.50 -2.06 4.96
CA GLU A 217 -10.90 -1.64 5.01
C GLU A 217 -11.07 -0.15 5.35
N MET A 218 -9.98 0.52 5.68
CA MET A 218 -9.98 1.95 6.00
C MET A 218 -9.96 2.79 4.73
N ALA A 219 -11.00 3.59 4.52
CA ALA A 219 -11.25 4.34 3.29
C ALA A 219 -10.21 5.42 2.97
N ASN A 220 -9.49 5.95 3.97
CA ASN A 220 -8.50 7.01 3.77
C ASN A 220 -7.37 6.97 4.79
N ALA A 221 -6.32 7.76 4.54
CA ALA A 221 -5.11 7.81 5.36
C ALA A 221 -5.37 8.23 6.82
N ALA A 222 -6.34 9.11 7.07
CA ALA A 222 -6.68 9.54 8.43
C ALA A 222 -7.33 8.40 9.24
N LEU A 223 -8.26 7.68 8.63
CA LEU A 223 -8.87 6.48 9.23
C LEU A 223 -7.84 5.38 9.44
N GLN A 224 -6.92 5.18 8.49
CA GLN A 224 -5.82 4.23 8.62
C GLN A 224 -4.90 4.56 9.80
N ALA A 225 -4.54 5.83 9.97
CA ALA A 225 -3.73 6.29 11.09
C ALA A 225 -4.48 6.13 12.43
N ALA A 226 -5.76 6.48 12.48
CA ALA A 226 -6.61 6.32 13.66
C ALA A 226 -6.78 4.84 14.03
N ASN A 227 -6.94 3.95 13.05
CA ASN A 227 -7.07 2.52 13.26
C ASN A 227 -5.81 1.88 13.87
N VAL A 228 -4.62 2.38 13.54
CA VAL A 228 -3.35 1.86 14.09
C VAL A 228 -3.05 2.46 15.46
N ARG A 229 -3.56 3.66 15.78
CA ARG A 229 -3.29 4.34 17.06
C ARG A 229 -3.79 3.49 18.24
N GLY A 230 -2.86 3.05 19.08
CA GLY A 230 -3.15 2.18 20.22
C GLY A 230 -3.55 0.74 19.84
N ALA A 231 -3.37 0.32 18.57
CA ALA A 231 -3.65 -1.05 18.13
C ALA A 231 -2.54 -2.02 18.52
N PHE A 232 -1.39 -1.52 18.92
CA PHE A 232 -0.23 -2.32 19.29
C PHE A 232 0.37 -1.81 20.60
N ARG A 233 1.00 -2.71 21.33
CA ARG A 233 1.83 -2.40 22.50
C ARG A 233 3.14 -3.17 22.43
N VAL A 234 4.19 -2.58 22.97
CA VAL A 234 5.47 -3.27 23.17
C VAL A 234 5.38 -4.09 24.47
N THR A 235 5.72 -5.38 24.40
CA THR A 235 5.58 -6.38 25.49
C THR A 235 6.89 -6.76 26.14
N GLY A 236 7.91 -5.98 26.01
CA GLY A 236 9.21 -6.23 26.62
C GLY A 236 10.13 -5.05 26.40
N ASP A 237 11.35 -5.18 26.84
CA ASP A 237 12.38 -4.16 26.62
C ASP A 237 13.19 -4.57 25.38
N PRO A 238 13.08 -3.83 24.26
CA PRO A 238 13.89 -4.10 23.11
C PRO A 238 15.37 -3.82 23.40
N PRO A 239 16.29 -4.57 22.77
CA PRO A 239 17.72 -4.26 22.91
C PRO A 239 18.05 -2.85 22.41
N PRO A 240 19.08 -2.19 22.98
CA PRO A 240 19.49 -0.84 22.55
C PRO A 240 20.14 -0.81 21.16
N GLU A 241 20.46 -1.97 20.62
CA GLU A 241 20.94 -2.12 19.25
C GLU A 241 19.80 -1.93 18.22
N SER A 242 20.19 -1.80 16.95
CA SER A 242 19.22 -1.66 15.87
C SER A 242 18.48 -2.96 15.58
N GLY A 243 17.21 -2.86 15.24
CA GLY A 243 16.33 -3.99 14.94
C GLY A 243 15.68 -3.95 13.57
N LEU A 244 15.37 -5.14 13.02
CA LEU A 244 14.57 -5.33 11.83
C LEU A 244 13.10 -5.51 12.23
N LEU A 245 12.21 -4.68 11.69
CA LEU A 245 10.77 -4.75 11.90
C LEU A 245 10.10 -5.31 10.65
N LEU A 246 9.63 -6.56 10.72
CA LEU A 246 9.00 -7.27 9.60
C LEU A 246 7.47 -7.10 9.63
N ASP A 247 6.87 -6.88 8.46
CA ASP A 247 5.41 -6.85 8.27
C ASP A 247 5.04 -7.57 6.95
N ASP A 248 3.78 -7.97 6.79
CA ASP A 248 3.31 -8.64 5.56
C ASP A 248 3.19 -7.65 4.39
N THR A 249 2.39 -6.62 4.55
CA THR A 249 2.06 -5.70 3.46
C THR A 249 1.99 -4.25 3.94
N ARG A 250 2.75 -3.38 3.28
CA ARG A 250 2.65 -1.95 3.48
C ARG A 250 1.62 -1.35 2.53
N LEU A 251 0.54 -0.82 3.10
CA LEU A 251 -0.42 0.03 2.37
C LEU A 251 -0.01 1.51 2.49
N SER A 252 -0.27 2.13 3.62
CA SER A 252 0.05 3.54 3.85
C SER A 252 1.32 3.77 4.69
N GLY A 253 1.84 2.72 5.35
CA GLY A 253 3.02 2.76 6.21
C GLY A 253 2.78 3.25 7.63
N TRP A 254 1.52 3.49 8.05
CA TRP A 254 1.21 3.90 9.42
C TRP A 254 1.55 2.85 10.45
N THR A 255 1.32 1.57 10.15
CA THR A 255 1.65 0.46 11.03
C THR A 255 3.14 0.47 11.38
N LEU A 256 4.00 0.48 10.37
CA LEU A 256 5.46 0.49 10.55
C LEU A 256 5.94 1.73 11.31
N ALA A 257 5.41 2.92 10.96
CA ALA A 257 5.81 4.15 11.62
C ALA A 257 5.44 4.17 13.12
N MET A 258 4.22 3.71 13.46
CA MET A 258 3.75 3.72 14.85
C MET A 258 4.39 2.62 15.70
N THR A 259 4.48 1.39 15.17
CA THR A 259 5.10 0.27 15.93
C THR A 259 6.60 0.45 16.07
N GLY A 260 7.29 0.89 15.02
CA GLY A 260 8.71 1.20 15.09
C GLY A 260 9.00 2.38 16.03
N GLY A 261 8.17 3.43 16.02
CA GLY A 261 8.25 4.53 16.96
C GLY A 261 8.08 4.09 18.41
N GLN A 262 7.12 3.18 18.71
CA GLN A 262 6.93 2.61 20.04
C GLN A 262 8.13 1.77 20.50
N LEU A 263 8.75 0.98 19.62
CA LEU A 263 9.97 0.24 19.94
C LEU A 263 11.11 1.19 20.31
N ARG A 264 11.31 2.26 19.55
CA ARG A 264 12.33 3.27 19.86
C ARG A 264 12.05 4.02 21.17
N GLN A 265 10.81 4.37 21.46
CA GLN A 265 10.41 4.98 22.73
C GLN A 265 10.68 4.05 23.93
N ARG A 266 10.72 2.74 23.70
CA ARG A 266 11.05 1.73 24.72
C ARG A 266 12.54 1.39 24.79
N GLY A 267 13.39 2.12 24.09
CA GLY A 267 14.85 1.98 24.17
C GLY A 267 15.51 1.23 23.03
N ALA A 268 14.77 0.79 22.01
CA ALA A 268 15.38 0.25 20.78
C ALA A 268 16.29 1.29 20.13
N GLY A 269 17.38 0.84 19.54
CA GLY A 269 18.19 1.62 18.61
C GLY A 269 17.40 1.96 17.32
N ALA A 270 18.09 2.08 16.19
CA ALA A 270 17.41 2.31 14.92
C ALA A 270 16.53 1.12 14.54
N VAL A 271 15.33 1.39 13.98
CA VAL A 271 14.40 0.36 13.53
C VAL A 271 14.27 0.42 12.02
N PHE A 272 14.60 -0.68 11.36
CA PHE A 272 14.62 -0.84 9.91
C PHE A 272 13.41 -1.65 9.44
N PRO A 273 12.43 -1.04 8.75
CA PRO A 273 11.26 -1.76 8.26
C PRO A 273 11.58 -2.66 7.07
N LEU A 274 11.04 -3.88 7.08
CA LEU A 274 11.04 -4.80 5.95
C LEU A 274 9.61 -5.31 5.73
N VAL A 275 9.14 -5.31 4.48
CA VAL A 275 7.83 -5.87 4.14
C VAL A 275 7.94 -6.83 2.98
N LEU A 276 7.03 -7.81 2.94
CA LEU A 276 6.96 -8.73 1.80
C LEU A 276 6.39 -8.04 0.57
N ALA A 277 5.40 -7.16 0.75
CA ALA A 277 4.85 -6.41 -0.37
C ALA A 277 4.52 -4.96 0.01
N THR A 278 4.54 -4.06 -0.97
CA THR A 278 4.06 -2.68 -0.84
C THR A 278 3.05 -2.34 -1.93
N ALA A 279 2.03 -1.55 -1.60
CA ALA A 279 1.06 -1.04 -2.57
C ALA A 279 1.60 0.13 -3.42
N PHE A 280 2.66 0.81 -2.95
CA PHE A 280 3.25 2.01 -3.59
C PHE A 280 4.75 1.89 -3.69
#